data_9e891d7b3abcf063f519024f1cdb3167
#
_entry.id   9e891d7b3abcf063f519024f1cdb3167
#
_cell.length_a   1.000
_cell.length_b   1.000
_cell.length_c   1.000
_cell.angle_alpha   90.00
_cell.angle_beta   90.00
_cell.angle_gamma   90.00
#
_symmetry.space_group_name_H-M   'P 1'
#
loop_
_entity.id
_entity.type
_entity.pdbx_description
1 polymer ?
#
loop_
_entity_poly.entity_id
_entity_poly.type
_entity_poly.pdbx_seq_one_letter_code
_entity_poly.pdbx_strand_id
1 'polypeptide(L)'
;MASGLFSNEAGSGSAPCAAAAAECDDPVKMGLVQALGVLIDTIVICSCTAFVMLLAPESVTAGLQGMNLLQAAMQYHLGGFGVVFIAVTLALFSFSTFIGILFYARCNVAYLFGDHWGWQTAYKLLALAMMLVGGVAAYTVVWDLGDVGIGLMTIFN
;
A
#
# COMPACT_ATOMS: atom_id res chain seq x y z
N MET A 1 -0.11 14.21 6.62
CA MET A 1 1.25 13.67 6.82
C MET A 1 1.31 12.13 6.84
N ALA A 2 0.24 11.41 7.15
CA ALA A 2 0.22 9.95 7.16
C ALA A 2 0.35 9.28 5.77
N SER A 3 -0.11 9.92 4.70
CA SER A 3 -0.18 9.33 3.36
C SER A 3 1.16 8.83 2.79
N GLY A 4 2.26 9.52 3.05
CA GLY A 4 3.57 9.14 2.50
C GLY A 4 4.16 7.89 3.14
N LEU A 5 3.93 7.67 4.44
CA LEU A 5 4.40 6.47 5.15
C LEU A 5 3.62 5.21 4.72
N PHE A 6 2.36 5.36 4.33
CA PHE A 6 1.55 4.26 3.81
C PHE A 6 1.90 3.88 2.36
N SER A 7 2.39 4.81 1.56
CA SER A 7 2.70 4.55 0.15
C SER A 7 3.95 3.70 -0.04
N ASN A 8 5.01 3.98 0.71
CA ASN A 8 6.31 3.31 0.54
C ASN A 8 6.71 2.39 1.71
N GLU A 9 5.91 2.38 2.79
CA GLU A 9 6.14 1.57 4.01
C GLU A 9 7.58 1.69 4.57
N ALA A 10 8.24 2.81 4.34
CA ALA A 10 9.62 3.02 4.78
C ALA A 10 9.69 2.98 6.31
N GLY A 11 10.53 2.11 6.85
CA GLY A 11 10.70 1.92 8.29
C GLY A 11 9.73 0.93 8.94
N SER A 12 8.75 0.38 8.21
CA SER A 12 7.81 -0.62 8.74
C SER A 12 8.34 -2.06 8.73
N GLY A 13 9.44 -2.33 8.00
CA GLY A 13 10.04 -3.66 7.89
C GLY A 13 9.56 -4.49 6.71
N SER A 14 8.61 -4.03 5.90
CA SER A 14 8.14 -4.74 4.70
C SER A 14 9.17 -4.74 3.57
N ALA A 15 9.88 -3.63 3.37
CA ALA A 15 10.94 -3.51 2.36
C ALA A 15 12.08 -4.53 2.57
N PRO A 16 12.59 -4.79 3.79
CA PRO A 16 13.52 -5.88 4.05
C PRO A 16 13.00 -7.26 3.66
N CYS A 17 11.70 -7.56 3.84
CA CYS A 17 11.11 -8.83 3.41
C CYS A 17 11.14 -8.99 1.90
N ALA A 18 10.91 -7.90 1.14
CA ALA A 18 11.04 -7.89 -0.32
C ALA A 18 12.50 -8.05 -0.76
N ALA A 19 13.40 -7.32 -0.12
CA ALA A 19 14.83 -7.36 -0.42
C ALA A 19 15.45 -8.74 -0.17
N ALA A 20 15.03 -9.43 0.89
CA ALA A 20 15.51 -10.76 1.25
C ALA A 20 15.16 -11.83 0.20
N ALA A 21 14.13 -11.62 -0.61
CA ALA A 21 13.72 -12.54 -1.67
C ALA A 21 14.42 -12.28 -3.02
N ALA A 22 15.14 -11.16 -3.15
CA ALA A 22 15.81 -10.80 -4.37
C ALA A 22 17.16 -11.52 -4.49
N GLU A 23 17.42 -12.11 -5.67
CA GLU A 23 18.74 -12.63 -5.99
C GLU A 23 19.67 -11.44 -6.31
N CYS A 24 20.60 -11.16 -5.42
CA CYS A 24 21.56 -10.06 -5.58
C CYS A 24 22.92 -10.45 -5.00
N ASP A 25 23.99 -10.19 -5.75
CA ASP A 25 25.35 -10.48 -5.34
C ASP A 25 25.85 -9.61 -4.17
N ASP A 26 25.24 -8.44 -3.99
CA ASP A 26 25.64 -7.45 -2.99
C ASP A 26 24.42 -6.86 -2.27
N PRO A 27 24.25 -7.11 -0.96
CA PRO A 27 23.15 -6.57 -0.18
C PRO A 27 23.06 -5.03 -0.20
N VAL A 28 24.21 -4.34 -0.33
CA VAL A 28 24.25 -2.87 -0.37
C VAL A 28 23.56 -2.35 -1.63
N LYS A 29 23.74 -3.01 -2.77
CA LYS A 29 23.04 -2.64 -4.01
C LYS A 29 21.53 -2.74 -3.83
N MET A 30 21.07 -3.81 -3.19
CA MET A 30 19.65 -3.98 -2.94
C MET A 30 19.09 -2.90 -2.00
N GLY A 31 19.82 -2.55 -0.95
CA GLY A 31 19.48 -1.44 -0.06
C GLY A 31 19.38 -0.10 -0.79
N LEU A 32 20.31 0.19 -1.71
CA LEU A 32 20.28 1.41 -2.52
C LEU A 32 19.07 1.44 -3.49
N VAL A 33 18.73 0.30 -4.09
CA VAL A 33 17.53 0.19 -4.95
C VAL A 33 16.26 0.46 -4.16
N GLN A 34 16.15 -0.08 -2.94
CA GLN A 34 15.00 0.18 -2.06
C GLN A 34 14.93 1.66 -1.66
N ALA A 35 16.05 2.27 -1.28
CA ALA A 35 16.10 3.70 -0.95
C ALA A 35 15.70 4.58 -2.13
N LEU A 36 16.16 4.25 -3.34
CA LEU A 36 15.77 4.95 -4.56
C LEU A 36 14.27 4.80 -4.83
N GLY A 37 13.72 3.60 -4.64
CA GLY A 37 12.28 3.34 -4.76
C GLY A 37 11.45 4.23 -3.84
N VAL A 38 11.82 4.34 -2.56
CA VAL A 38 11.17 5.22 -1.58
C VAL A 38 11.23 6.69 -2.02
N LEU A 39 12.38 7.13 -2.52
CA LEU A 39 12.58 8.52 -2.99
C LEU A 39 11.68 8.83 -4.20
N ILE A 40 11.62 7.93 -5.19
CA ILE A 40 10.77 8.08 -6.37
C ILE A 40 9.29 8.09 -5.96
N ASP A 41 8.87 7.14 -5.13
CA ASP A 41 7.48 7.06 -4.67
C ASP A 41 7.06 8.34 -3.93
N THR A 42 7.87 8.81 -2.99
CA THR A 42 7.53 9.97 -2.18
C THR A 42 7.59 11.28 -2.98
N ILE A 43 8.68 11.51 -3.72
CA ILE A 43 8.89 12.80 -4.40
C ILE A 43 8.07 12.88 -5.71
N VAL A 44 8.00 11.81 -6.48
CA VAL A 44 7.32 11.86 -7.77
C VAL A 44 5.85 11.48 -7.62
N ILE A 45 5.55 10.27 -7.17
CA ILE A 45 4.17 9.74 -7.19
C ILE A 45 3.28 10.48 -6.20
N CYS A 46 3.70 10.62 -4.94
CA CYS A 46 2.89 11.32 -3.94
C CYS A 46 2.73 12.81 -4.25
N SER A 47 3.78 13.48 -4.79
CA SER A 47 3.67 14.88 -5.18
C SER A 47 2.75 15.07 -6.38
N CYS A 48 2.80 14.21 -7.39
CA CYS A 48 1.86 14.24 -8.52
C CYS A 48 0.41 14.10 -8.05
N THR A 49 0.14 13.16 -7.16
CA THR A 49 -1.19 12.97 -6.57
C THR A 49 -1.64 14.21 -5.80
N ALA A 50 -0.76 14.80 -4.99
CA ALA A 50 -1.04 16.01 -4.24
C ALA A 50 -1.34 17.20 -5.17
N PHE A 51 -0.56 17.39 -6.23
CA PHE A 51 -0.80 18.47 -7.21
C PHE A 51 -2.13 18.30 -7.94
N VAL A 52 -2.51 17.10 -8.33
CA VAL A 52 -3.82 16.86 -8.95
C VAL A 52 -4.95 17.30 -8.02
N MET A 53 -4.85 17.03 -6.73
CA MET A 53 -5.87 17.42 -5.74
C MET A 53 -5.84 18.93 -5.46
N LEU A 54 -4.65 19.53 -5.31
CA LEU A 54 -4.50 20.96 -4.98
C LEU A 54 -4.86 21.90 -6.13
N LEU A 55 -4.69 21.47 -7.37
CA LEU A 55 -5.05 22.26 -8.54
C LEU A 55 -6.55 22.22 -8.86
N ALA A 56 -7.31 21.34 -8.23
CA ALA A 56 -8.76 21.31 -8.37
C ALA A 56 -9.40 22.43 -7.51
N PRO A 57 -10.42 23.15 -8.02
CA PRO A 57 -11.06 24.22 -7.28
C PRO A 57 -11.81 23.69 -6.06
N GLU A 58 -11.85 24.49 -5.00
CA GLU A 58 -12.53 24.15 -3.74
C GLU A 58 -14.01 23.80 -3.94
N SER A 59 -14.67 24.40 -4.93
CA SER A 59 -16.06 24.09 -5.27
C SER A 59 -16.30 22.60 -5.65
N VAL A 60 -15.25 21.92 -6.13
CA VAL A 60 -15.30 20.50 -6.52
C VAL A 60 -14.83 19.58 -5.39
N THR A 61 -13.95 20.08 -4.53
CA THR A 61 -13.24 19.30 -3.52
C THR A 61 -13.81 19.48 -2.11
N ALA A 62 -14.61 20.52 -1.88
CA ALA A 62 -15.15 20.84 -0.55
C ALA A 62 -15.91 19.67 0.08
N GLY A 63 -15.53 19.31 1.30
CA GLY A 63 -16.17 18.24 2.07
C GLY A 63 -15.81 16.81 1.63
N LEU A 64 -14.98 16.64 0.59
CA LEU A 64 -14.51 15.35 0.14
C LEU A 64 -13.19 14.99 0.81
N GLN A 65 -12.98 13.70 1.08
CA GLN A 65 -11.77 13.18 1.69
C GLN A 65 -11.31 11.88 1.01
N GLY A 66 -10.02 11.59 1.11
CA GLY A 66 -9.42 10.35 0.64
C GLY A 66 -9.63 10.13 -0.87
N MET A 67 -10.12 8.96 -1.23
CA MET A 67 -10.28 8.55 -2.63
C MET A 67 -11.35 9.36 -3.36
N ASN A 68 -12.42 9.78 -2.68
CA ASN A 68 -13.49 10.58 -3.27
C ASN A 68 -12.96 11.95 -3.73
N LEU A 69 -12.05 12.55 -2.95
CA LEU A 69 -11.37 13.80 -3.30
C LEU A 69 -10.53 13.63 -4.57
N LEU A 70 -9.73 12.57 -4.63
CA LEU A 70 -8.89 12.30 -5.80
C LEU A 70 -9.75 12.04 -7.06
N GLN A 71 -10.82 11.26 -6.93
CA GLN A 71 -11.71 10.96 -8.04
C GLN A 71 -12.41 12.23 -8.57
N ALA A 72 -12.88 13.10 -7.68
CA ALA A 72 -13.50 14.36 -8.06
C ALA A 72 -12.49 15.30 -8.77
N ALA A 73 -11.27 15.41 -8.25
CA ALA A 73 -10.21 16.19 -8.86
C ALA A 73 -9.84 15.66 -10.26
N MET A 74 -9.71 14.35 -10.41
CA MET A 74 -9.42 13.74 -11.71
C MET A 74 -10.59 13.89 -12.70
N GLN A 75 -11.81 13.80 -12.22
CA GLN A 75 -12.99 14.08 -13.07
C GLN A 75 -13.00 15.53 -13.55
N TYR A 76 -12.61 16.47 -12.70
CA TYR A 76 -12.49 17.88 -13.07
C TYR A 76 -11.42 18.10 -14.16
N HIS A 77 -10.22 17.51 -14.01
CA HIS A 77 -9.10 17.73 -14.93
C HIS A 77 -9.20 16.97 -16.25
N LEU A 78 -9.69 15.71 -16.22
CA LEU A 78 -9.65 14.77 -17.34
C LEU A 78 -11.04 14.24 -17.72
N GLY A 79 -12.10 14.72 -17.08
CA GLY A 79 -13.47 14.25 -17.35
C GLY A 79 -13.66 12.76 -17.08
N GLY A 80 -14.50 12.09 -17.86
CA GLY A 80 -14.80 10.67 -17.70
C GLY A 80 -13.60 9.76 -17.85
N PHE A 81 -12.60 10.15 -18.65
CA PHE A 81 -11.34 9.41 -18.77
C PHE A 81 -10.59 9.34 -17.44
N GLY A 82 -10.54 10.42 -16.68
CA GLY A 82 -9.88 10.47 -15.37
C GLY A 82 -10.48 9.49 -14.38
N VAL A 83 -11.80 9.34 -14.37
CA VAL A 83 -12.49 8.39 -13.48
C VAL A 83 -12.14 6.95 -13.82
N VAL A 84 -12.18 6.59 -15.11
CA VAL A 84 -11.82 5.26 -15.59
C VAL A 84 -10.33 4.96 -15.32
N PHE A 85 -9.47 5.92 -15.58
CA PHE A 85 -8.03 5.81 -15.33
C PHE A 85 -7.74 5.49 -13.86
N ILE A 86 -8.35 6.24 -12.93
CA ILE A 86 -8.19 5.96 -11.48
C ILE A 86 -8.72 4.57 -11.13
N ALA A 87 -9.88 4.20 -11.62
CA ALA A 87 -10.47 2.89 -11.31
C ALA A 87 -9.55 1.74 -11.75
N VAL A 88 -9.01 1.81 -12.96
CA VAL A 88 -8.07 0.81 -13.49
C VAL A 88 -6.77 0.80 -12.68
N THR A 89 -6.21 1.97 -12.42
CA THR A 89 -4.96 2.11 -11.65
C THR A 89 -5.11 1.54 -10.24
N LEU A 90 -6.21 1.86 -9.56
CA LEU A 90 -6.51 1.32 -8.23
C LEU A 90 -6.68 -0.21 -8.24
N ALA A 91 -7.38 -0.75 -9.24
CA ALA A 91 -7.54 -2.19 -9.37
C ALA A 91 -6.17 -2.89 -9.53
N LEU A 92 -5.29 -2.35 -10.38
CA LEU A 92 -3.95 -2.89 -10.59
C LEU A 92 -3.07 -2.77 -9.34
N PHE A 93 -3.10 -1.63 -8.66
CA PHE A 93 -2.33 -1.42 -7.43
C PHE A 93 -2.82 -2.29 -6.28
N SER A 94 -4.13 -2.39 -6.10
CA SER A 94 -4.71 -3.26 -5.07
C SER A 94 -4.35 -4.72 -5.31
N PHE A 95 -4.41 -5.18 -6.56
CA PHE A 95 -4.04 -6.54 -6.92
C PHE A 95 -2.55 -6.82 -6.67
N SER A 96 -1.66 -5.94 -7.14
CA SER A 96 -0.21 -6.11 -6.95
C SER A 96 0.19 -6.03 -5.48
N THR A 97 -0.39 -5.11 -4.72
CA THR A 97 -0.16 -4.96 -3.28
C THR A 97 -0.62 -6.20 -2.52
N PHE A 98 -1.80 -6.73 -2.86
CA PHE A 98 -2.31 -7.95 -2.22
C PHE A 98 -1.38 -9.15 -2.45
N ILE A 99 -0.88 -9.34 -3.66
CA ILE A 99 0.09 -10.40 -3.95
C ILE A 99 1.39 -10.19 -3.17
N GLY A 100 1.90 -8.95 -3.11
CA GLY A 100 3.11 -8.61 -2.36
C GLY A 100 2.97 -8.91 -0.86
N ILE A 101 1.87 -8.48 -0.24
CA ILE A 101 1.61 -8.71 1.18
C ILE A 101 1.47 -10.21 1.47
N LEU A 102 0.78 -10.97 0.63
CA LEU A 102 0.68 -12.43 0.79
C LEU A 102 2.04 -13.11 0.70
N PHE A 103 2.91 -12.61 -0.19
CA PHE A 103 4.27 -13.14 -0.30
C PHE A 103 5.09 -12.87 0.97
N TYR A 104 5.05 -11.65 1.53
CA TYR A 104 5.73 -11.32 2.79
C TYR A 104 5.20 -12.16 3.95
N ALA A 105 3.88 -12.30 4.04
CA ALA A 105 3.25 -13.15 5.05
C ALA A 105 3.69 -14.61 4.92
N ARG A 106 3.81 -15.14 3.70
CA ARG A 106 4.31 -16.47 3.45
C ARG A 106 5.73 -16.66 3.99
N CYS A 107 6.63 -15.73 3.68
CA CYS A 107 8.03 -15.81 4.14
C CYS A 107 8.10 -15.79 5.67
N ASN A 108 7.34 -14.93 6.33
CA ASN A 108 7.32 -14.83 7.79
C ASN A 108 6.70 -16.07 8.44
N VAL A 109 5.61 -16.61 7.92
CA VAL A 109 4.98 -17.84 8.42
C VAL A 109 5.90 -19.03 8.24
N ALA A 110 6.58 -19.13 7.10
CA ALA A 110 7.56 -20.20 6.86
C ALA A 110 8.75 -20.12 7.83
N TYR A 111 9.20 -18.91 8.15
CA TYR A 111 10.28 -18.70 9.12
C TYR A 111 9.89 -19.09 10.54
N LEU A 112 8.68 -18.72 10.99
CA LEU A 112 8.22 -18.94 12.36
C LEU A 112 7.72 -20.37 12.63
N PHE A 113 7.00 -20.95 11.67
CA PHE A 113 6.27 -22.21 11.86
C PHE A 113 6.71 -23.35 10.92
N GLY A 114 7.71 -23.06 10.06
CA GLY A 114 8.11 -23.97 9.00
C GLY A 114 7.20 -23.95 7.79
N ASP A 115 7.70 -24.46 6.65
CA ASP A 115 6.95 -24.46 5.38
C ASP A 115 6.00 -25.68 5.28
N HIS A 116 5.12 -25.83 6.28
CA HIS A 116 4.09 -26.85 6.28
C HIS A 116 2.82 -26.36 5.57
N TRP A 117 2.22 -27.20 4.77
CA TRP A 117 0.99 -26.90 4.03
C TRP A 117 -0.14 -26.35 4.93
N GLY A 118 -0.30 -26.88 6.15
CA GLY A 118 -1.33 -26.44 7.10
C GLY A 118 -1.19 -24.97 7.50
N TRP A 119 0.00 -24.54 7.91
CA TRP A 119 0.26 -23.15 8.28
C TRP A 119 0.16 -22.20 7.09
N GLN A 120 0.64 -22.65 5.91
CA GLN A 120 0.54 -21.89 4.66
C GLN A 120 -0.93 -21.70 4.22
N THR A 121 -1.78 -22.68 4.47
CA THR A 121 -3.22 -22.56 4.18
C THR A 121 -3.94 -21.68 5.21
N ALA A 122 -3.60 -21.84 6.49
CA ALA A 122 -4.23 -21.09 7.57
C ALA A 122 -4.05 -19.57 7.40
N TYR A 123 -2.83 -19.10 7.11
CA TYR A 123 -2.62 -17.65 6.92
C TYR A 123 -3.35 -17.10 5.68
N LYS A 124 -3.45 -17.89 4.59
CA LYS A 124 -4.20 -17.49 3.38
C LYS A 124 -5.68 -17.35 3.66
N LEU A 125 -6.26 -18.28 4.41
CA LEU A 125 -7.66 -18.21 4.83
C LEU A 125 -7.88 -17.01 5.76
N LEU A 126 -6.96 -16.74 6.68
CA LEU A 126 -7.01 -15.56 7.54
C LEU A 126 -6.94 -14.26 6.71
N ALA A 127 -6.03 -14.17 5.76
CA ALA A 127 -5.90 -13.01 4.89
C ALA A 127 -7.17 -12.79 4.05
N LEU A 128 -7.76 -13.87 3.51
CA LEU A 128 -9.03 -13.80 2.78
C LEU A 128 -10.18 -13.34 3.67
N ALA A 129 -10.27 -13.87 4.89
CA ALA A 129 -11.28 -13.45 5.86
C ALA A 129 -11.13 -11.96 6.23
N MET A 130 -9.90 -11.52 6.48
CA MET A 130 -9.61 -10.10 6.77
C MET A 130 -9.94 -9.19 5.58
N MET A 131 -9.73 -9.65 4.34
CA MET A 131 -10.11 -8.90 3.14
C MET A 131 -11.64 -8.76 3.04
N LEU A 132 -12.39 -9.83 3.30
CA LEU A 132 -13.84 -9.78 3.30
C LEU A 132 -14.39 -8.87 4.41
N VAL A 133 -13.84 -8.98 5.62
CA VAL A 133 -14.22 -8.09 6.74
C VAL A 133 -13.89 -6.64 6.42
N GLY A 134 -12.69 -6.37 5.87
CA GLY A 134 -12.27 -5.02 5.50
C GLY A 134 -13.12 -4.41 4.39
N GLY A 135 -13.62 -5.23 3.46
CA GLY A 135 -14.52 -4.77 2.40
C GLY A 135 -15.92 -4.36 2.89
N VAL A 136 -16.35 -4.87 4.06
CA VAL A 136 -17.66 -4.57 4.66
C VAL A 136 -17.55 -3.58 5.82
N ALA A 137 -16.39 -3.51 6.46
CA ALA A 137 -16.15 -2.64 7.62
C ALA A 137 -16.17 -1.15 7.23
N ALA A 138 -16.48 -0.29 8.21
CA ALA A 138 -16.40 1.14 8.02
C ALA A 138 -14.96 1.57 7.66
N TYR A 139 -14.82 2.49 6.72
CA TYR A 139 -13.55 3.00 6.22
C TYR A 139 -12.58 3.44 7.34
N THR A 140 -13.09 4.14 8.35
CA THR A 140 -12.28 4.59 9.50
C THR A 140 -11.71 3.43 10.31
N VAL A 141 -12.50 2.40 10.57
CA VAL A 141 -12.05 1.22 11.34
C VAL A 141 -10.94 0.48 10.62
N VAL A 142 -11.01 0.37 9.30
CA VAL A 142 -9.96 -0.29 8.49
C VAL A 142 -8.65 0.49 8.55
N TRP A 143 -8.73 1.83 8.47
CA TRP A 143 -7.55 2.69 8.57
C TRP A 143 -6.94 2.68 9.98
N ASP A 144 -7.76 2.77 11.03
CA ASP A 144 -7.29 2.73 12.42
C ASP A 144 -6.58 1.40 12.72
N LEU A 145 -7.12 0.30 12.22
CA LEU A 145 -6.51 -1.03 12.37
C LEU A 145 -5.17 -1.13 11.59
N GLY A 146 -5.12 -0.53 10.40
CA GLY A 146 -3.90 -0.42 9.59
C GLY A 146 -2.81 0.38 10.31
N ASP A 147 -3.17 1.53 10.89
CA ASP A 147 -2.25 2.38 11.65
C ASP A 147 -1.66 1.63 12.85
N VAL A 148 -2.47 0.90 13.60
CA VAL A 148 -2.01 0.06 14.71
C VAL A 148 -1.06 -1.04 14.21
N GLY A 149 -1.41 -1.69 13.11
CA GLY A 149 -0.57 -2.74 12.52
C GLY A 149 0.81 -2.22 12.10
N ILE A 150 0.85 -1.11 11.35
CA ILE A 150 2.11 -0.48 10.90
C ILE A 150 2.90 0.04 12.10
N GLY A 151 2.24 0.64 13.10
CA GLY A 151 2.88 1.09 14.33
C GLY A 151 3.58 -0.04 15.07
N LEU A 152 2.92 -1.19 15.21
CA LEU A 152 3.52 -2.38 15.82
C LEU A 152 4.71 -2.90 14.99
N MET A 153 4.59 -2.99 13.68
CA MET A 153 5.69 -3.41 12.81
C MET A 153 6.90 -2.49 12.96
N THR A 154 6.69 -1.18 13.02
CA THR A 154 7.76 -0.18 13.17
C THR A 154 8.48 -0.28 14.52
N ILE A 155 7.79 -0.69 15.61
CA ILE A 155 8.41 -0.87 16.92
C ILE A 155 9.40 -2.05 16.92
N PHE A 156 9.10 -3.09 16.16
CA PHE A 156 9.93 -4.30 16.10
C PHE A 156 11.03 -4.24 15.01
N ASN A 157 10.96 -3.29 14.10
CA ASN A 157 11.96 -3.09 13.05
C ASN A 157 13.07 -2.16 13.52
#